data_b12fe13bff432c7e012d77875c917873
#
_entry.id   b12fe13bff432c7e012d77875c917873
#
_cell.length_a   1.000
_cell.length_b   1.000
_cell.length_c   1.000
_cell.angle_alpha   90.00
_cell.angle_beta   90.00
_cell.angle_gamma   90.00
#
_symmetry.space_group_name_H-M   'P 1'
#
loop_
_entity.id
_entity.type
_entity.pdbx_description
1 polymer ?
#
loop_
_entity_poly.entity_id
_entity_poly.type
_entity_poly.pdbx_seq_one_letter_code
_entity_poly.pdbx_strand_id
1 'polypeptide(L)'
;MLSLVVSNSFAQDKADASAAPKMSELLGNNSVYQYKTEPVYDPKSNKSFFFWMGKTGDIYGREYNHETKAWNPSLSQDSKKIMEFTRTPADRHNYPSVVMAPNGHVLVLQEDHLGSKDGYALMLYTSPKPGSIDGEWSNQTLWTEGQPSYPTAVAAGDSIYLFMRRKVEFIWRVWQFSKSDDHGKTWTEPRTIVDTENKEPDNLNEIYSVAKKFYDPVNKRIALTWNLAGGKDHNELNKDLYMACLSTTDHKMYAPTGADLGEKVDLSEMQDPNTKVMVLGTEAQDGEKTGPIVDYTHHANYLEDGSFFITYNNMSKKNGKQSLMSAKWTGSDWKHSVIEEKPFQEALTRYGSVQQVKGSHLRVSIIDDELFKVRIKETKDAGETWTQVCEEVFDTKGQLLNCADFIFPYRPGYPQILVGTMPSKDKHDTKPKVDMPIWAMGDGSQK
;
A
#
# COMPACT_ATOMS: atom_id res chain seq x y z
N MET A 1 -4.54 77.58 33.88
CA MET A 1 -4.66 76.84 32.60
C MET A 1 -4.34 75.37 32.89
N LEU A 2 -5.40 74.59 33.06
CA LEU A 2 -5.27 73.08 33.21
C LEU A 2 -5.43 72.45 31.84
N SER A 3 -4.39 71.73 31.43
CA SER A 3 -4.46 70.91 30.19
C SER A 3 -4.94 69.51 30.53
N LEU A 4 -6.10 69.12 30.07
CA LEU A 4 -6.64 67.76 30.13
C LEU A 4 -5.97 66.94 29.03
N VAL A 5 -5.19 65.91 29.43
CA VAL A 5 -4.74 64.88 28.50
C VAL A 5 -5.74 63.73 28.54
N VAL A 6 -6.49 63.55 27.44
CA VAL A 6 -7.38 62.42 27.22
C VAL A 6 -6.54 61.31 26.60
N SER A 7 -6.30 60.26 27.33
CA SER A 7 -5.70 59.03 26.83
C SER A 7 -6.77 58.13 26.26
N ASN A 8 -6.87 58.03 24.91
CA ASN A 8 -7.64 57.04 24.22
C ASN A 8 -6.90 55.69 24.27
N SER A 9 -7.38 54.78 25.09
CA SER A 9 -6.99 53.37 25.04
C SER A 9 -7.79 52.70 23.90
N PHE A 10 -7.14 52.47 22.76
CA PHE A 10 -7.67 51.54 21.77
C PHE A 10 -7.47 50.11 22.32
N ALA A 11 -8.57 49.52 22.75
CA ALA A 11 -8.64 48.07 22.93
C ALA A 11 -8.56 47.43 21.53
N GLN A 12 -7.44 46.83 21.24
CA GLN A 12 -7.22 46.04 20.04
C GLN A 12 -7.89 44.68 20.30
N ASP A 13 -9.12 44.53 19.81
CA ASP A 13 -9.75 43.21 19.69
C ASP A 13 -8.84 42.31 18.87
N LYS A 14 -8.13 41.40 19.53
CA LYS A 14 -7.50 40.27 18.88
C LYS A 14 -8.64 39.41 18.36
N ALA A 15 -9.01 39.62 17.10
CA ALA A 15 -9.77 38.63 16.37
C ALA A 15 -8.94 37.31 16.45
N ASP A 16 -9.49 36.28 17.08
CA ASP A 16 -9.00 34.91 17.01
C ASP A 16 -8.84 34.59 15.53
N ALA A 17 -7.59 34.55 15.08
CA ALA A 17 -7.28 33.98 13.79
C ALA A 17 -7.75 32.54 13.85
N SER A 18 -8.87 32.25 13.20
CA SER A 18 -9.36 30.87 13.05
C SER A 18 -8.20 30.03 12.56
N ALA A 19 -7.71 29.13 13.39
CA ALA A 19 -6.62 28.23 13.06
C ALA A 19 -6.98 27.58 11.71
N ALA A 20 -6.05 27.64 10.76
CA ALA A 20 -6.21 26.94 9.48
C ALA A 20 -6.62 25.49 9.76
N PRO A 21 -7.55 24.91 9.00
CA PRO A 21 -8.03 23.56 9.27
C PRO A 21 -6.83 22.61 9.32
N LYS A 22 -6.72 21.89 10.44
CA LYS A 22 -5.62 20.96 10.68
C LYS A 22 -5.64 19.89 9.61
N MET A 23 -4.56 19.73 8.86
CA MET A 23 -4.48 18.77 7.77
C MET A 23 -4.20 17.35 8.26
N SER A 24 -3.66 17.18 9.46
CA SER A 24 -3.35 15.87 10.04
C SER A 24 -3.81 15.75 11.48
N GLU A 25 -4.16 14.53 11.89
CA GLU A 25 -4.52 14.18 13.26
C GLU A 25 -3.81 12.91 13.69
N LEU A 26 -3.29 12.91 14.92
CA LEU A 26 -2.67 11.76 15.54
C LEU A 26 -3.73 10.73 15.89
N LEU A 27 -3.66 9.54 15.29
CA LEU A 27 -4.57 8.43 15.56
C LEU A 27 -4.16 7.62 16.79
N GLY A 28 -2.89 7.55 17.10
CA GLY A 28 -2.36 6.82 18.24
C GLY A 28 -0.83 6.88 18.31
N ASN A 29 -0.29 6.43 19.46
CA ASN A 29 1.15 6.28 19.68
C ASN A 29 1.53 4.81 19.93
N ASN A 30 0.73 3.88 19.44
CA ASN A 30 0.89 2.45 19.62
C ASN A 30 1.08 1.68 18.30
N SER A 31 1.51 2.38 17.25
CA SER A 31 1.92 1.75 16.00
C SER A 31 3.36 1.25 16.10
N VAL A 32 3.77 0.46 15.14
CA VAL A 32 5.15 0.02 14.93
C VAL A 32 5.53 0.14 13.47
N TYR A 33 6.82 -0.04 13.17
CA TYR A 33 7.28 -0.14 11.80
C TYR A 33 6.58 -1.29 11.07
N GLN A 34 5.93 -0.98 9.97
CA GLN A 34 5.25 -1.92 9.08
C GLN A 34 5.47 -1.51 7.63
N TYR A 35 5.49 -2.48 6.71
CA TYR A 35 5.84 -2.19 5.31
C TYR A 35 4.86 -1.27 4.62
N LYS A 36 3.57 -1.41 4.89
CA LYS A 36 2.51 -0.60 4.30
C LYS A 36 1.31 -0.51 5.24
N THR A 37 0.40 0.35 4.90
CA THR A 37 -0.94 0.43 5.46
C THR A 37 -1.97 0.29 4.33
N GLU A 38 -3.18 -0.12 4.64
CA GLU A 38 -4.25 -0.22 3.63
C GLU A 38 -5.56 0.37 4.18
N PRO A 39 -5.64 1.68 4.35
CA PRO A 39 -6.89 2.30 4.78
C PRO A 39 -7.95 2.18 3.69
N VAL A 40 -9.21 1.97 4.10
CA VAL A 40 -10.32 1.77 3.16
C VAL A 40 -11.48 2.70 3.46
N TYR A 41 -12.20 3.09 2.41
CA TYR A 41 -13.44 3.85 2.50
C TYR A 41 -14.62 3.00 2.07
N ASP A 42 -15.68 3.01 2.87
CA ASP A 42 -16.96 2.39 2.53
C ASP A 42 -17.99 3.46 2.12
N PRO A 43 -18.33 3.55 0.83
CA PRO A 43 -19.32 4.52 0.38
C PRO A 43 -20.74 4.24 0.91
N LYS A 44 -21.05 3.00 1.31
CA LYS A 44 -22.38 2.64 1.83
C LYS A 44 -22.62 3.22 3.22
N SER A 45 -21.65 3.09 4.11
CA SER A 45 -21.71 3.65 5.47
C SER A 45 -21.18 5.08 5.56
N ASN A 46 -20.58 5.61 4.48
CA ASN A 46 -19.87 6.89 4.44
C ASN A 46 -18.80 7.00 5.55
N LYS A 47 -18.02 5.94 5.71
CA LYS A 47 -16.97 5.85 6.73
C LYS A 47 -15.64 5.43 6.13
N SER A 48 -14.54 5.91 6.71
CA SER A 48 -13.17 5.44 6.45
C SER A 48 -12.65 4.63 7.62
N PHE A 49 -11.92 3.57 7.33
CA PHE A 49 -11.38 2.63 8.30
C PHE A 49 -9.85 2.61 8.19
N PHE A 50 -9.18 2.72 9.33
CA PHE A 50 -7.74 2.80 9.46
C PHE A 50 -7.27 1.73 10.43
N PHE A 51 -6.33 0.89 9.99
CA PHE A 51 -5.78 -0.19 10.79
C PHE A 51 -4.26 -0.15 10.76
N TRP A 52 -3.64 -0.54 11.87
CA TRP A 52 -2.20 -0.64 12.02
C TRP A 52 -1.81 -1.71 13.02
N MET A 53 -0.58 -2.14 12.93
CA MET A 53 0.00 -3.13 13.84
C MET A 53 0.67 -2.44 15.03
N GLY A 54 0.49 -2.99 16.24
CA GLY A 54 1.23 -2.65 17.45
C GLY A 54 2.43 -3.56 17.70
N LYS A 55 3.24 -3.23 18.71
CA LYS A 55 4.53 -3.91 19.01
C LYS A 55 4.42 -5.38 19.38
N THR A 56 3.26 -5.83 19.80
CA THR A 56 2.96 -7.23 20.09
C THR A 56 2.42 -8.00 18.88
N GLY A 57 2.26 -7.33 17.73
CA GLY A 57 1.59 -7.86 16.55
C GLY A 57 0.08 -7.68 16.57
N ASP A 58 -0.48 -7.16 17.65
CA ASP A 58 -1.91 -6.84 17.75
C ASP A 58 -2.32 -5.86 16.67
N ILE A 59 -3.54 -5.99 16.17
CA ILE A 59 -4.12 -5.02 15.24
C ILE A 59 -4.96 -4.01 16.02
N TYR A 60 -4.71 -2.74 15.75
CA TYR A 60 -5.48 -1.60 16.24
C TYR A 60 -6.20 -0.92 15.09
N GLY A 61 -7.30 -0.24 15.40
CA GLY A 61 -8.06 0.47 14.38
C GLY A 61 -8.89 1.63 14.92
N ARG A 62 -9.27 2.49 13.99
CA ARG A 62 -10.25 3.57 14.13
C ARG A 62 -11.10 3.66 12.88
N GLU A 63 -12.33 4.12 13.06
CA GLU A 63 -13.18 4.53 11.94
C GLU A 63 -13.47 6.03 12.01
N TYR A 64 -13.59 6.65 10.86
CA TYR A 64 -14.00 8.05 10.73
C TYR A 64 -15.34 8.12 10.02
N ASN A 65 -16.33 8.70 10.67
CA ASN A 65 -17.64 8.95 10.08
C ASN A 65 -17.64 10.33 9.41
N HIS A 66 -17.81 10.34 8.09
CA HIS A 66 -17.73 11.56 7.28
C HIS A 66 -18.99 12.45 7.40
N GLU A 67 -20.11 11.92 7.84
CA GLU A 67 -21.33 12.69 8.08
C GLU A 67 -21.22 13.49 9.38
N THR A 68 -20.83 12.81 10.46
CA THR A 68 -20.68 13.45 11.78
C THR A 68 -19.32 14.11 11.97
N LYS A 69 -18.37 13.88 11.07
CA LYS A 69 -16.95 14.31 11.16
C LYS A 69 -16.27 13.88 12.46
N ALA A 70 -16.55 12.68 12.90
CA ALA A 70 -16.09 12.15 14.17
C ALA A 70 -15.35 10.82 14.03
N TRP A 71 -14.32 10.65 14.88
CA TRP A 71 -13.60 9.39 15.05
C TRP A 71 -14.30 8.47 16.05
N ASN A 72 -14.24 7.16 15.78
CA ASN A 72 -14.66 6.11 16.71
C ASN A 72 -13.54 5.02 16.79
N PRO A 73 -12.95 4.76 17.97
CA PRO A 73 -13.07 5.58 19.18
C PRO A 73 -12.64 7.04 18.94
N SER A 74 -13.09 7.97 19.80
CA SER A 74 -12.66 9.38 19.70
C SER A 74 -11.15 9.51 19.92
N LEU A 75 -10.52 10.57 19.41
CA LEU A 75 -9.04 10.74 19.50
C LEU A 75 -8.55 10.94 20.95
N SER A 76 -9.44 11.28 21.88
CA SER A 76 -9.15 11.35 23.33
C SER A 76 -9.16 9.98 24.02
N GLN A 77 -9.62 8.94 23.35
CA GLN A 77 -9.65 7.56 23.83
C GLN A 77 -8.56 6.75 23.15
N ASP A 78 -8.18 5.62 23.74
CA ASP A 78 -7.29 4.66 23.10
C ASP A 78 -7.89 4.14 21.79
N SER A 79 -7.03 3.82 20.82
CA SER A 79 -7.46 3.11 19.61
C SER A 79 -8.01 1.74 19.97
N LYS A 80 -9.00 1.28 19.21
CA LYS A 80 -9.59 -0.03 19.47
C LYS A 80 -8.61 -1.14 19.11
N LYS A 81 -8.32 -2.03 20.05
CA LYS A 81 -7.66 -3.30 19.75
C LYS A 81 -8.70 -4.19 19.04
N ILE A 82 -8.44 -4.48 17.76
CA ILE A 82 -9.32 -5.31 16.93
C ILE A 82 -9.09 -6.78 17.26
N MET A 83 -7.83 -7.12 17.48
CA MET A 83 -7.45 -8.47 17.86
C MET A 83 -6.16 -8.49 18.66
N GLU A 84 -5.97 -9.54 19.40
CA GLU A 84 -4.75 -9.89 20.10
C GLU A 84 -3.97 -10.93 19.28
N PHE A 85 -2.74 -10.59 18.91
CA PHE A 85 -1.86 -11.49 18.18
C PHE A 85 -1.07 -12.34 19.16
N THR A 86 -1.39 -13.63 19.24
CA THR A 86 -0.84 -14.52 20.29
C THR A 86 0.34 -15.37 19.81
N ARG A 87 0.76 -15.26 18.55
CA ARG A 87 1.66 -16.21 17.94
C ARG A 87 3.14 -15.85 18.10
N THR A 88 3.57 -14.72 17.53
CA THR A 88 4.99 -14.31 17.56
C THR A 88 5.13 -12.83 17.89
N PRO A 89 6.33 -12.37 18.29
CA PRO A 89 6.62 -10.95 18.36
C PRO A 89 6.32 -10.28 17.02
N ALA A 90 5.94 -9.00 17.08
CA ALA A 90 5.68 -8.21 15.87
C ALA A 90 6.86 -8.29 14.90
N ASP A 91 6.54 -8.54 13.65
CA ASP A 91 7.44 -8.43 12.51
C ASP A 91 6.86 -7.41 11.53
N ARG A 92 7.70 -6.59 10.91
CA ARG A 92 7.24 -5.53 9.99
C ARG A 92 6.46 -6.06 8.78
N HIS A 93 6.56 -7.35 8.48
CA HIS A 93 5.80 -8.01 7.42
C HIS A 93 4.37 -8.34 7.83
N ASN A 94 4.09 -8.45 9.15
CA ASN A 94 2.78 -8.83 9.69
C ASN A 94 1.76 -7.68 9.67
N TYR A 95 1.90 -6.72 8.72
CA TYR A 95 0.99 -5.60 8.60
C TYR A 95 -0.43 -6.06 8.20
N PRO A 96 -1.48 -5.32 8.65
CA PRO A 96 -2.84 -5.62 8.23
C PRO A 96 -3.08 -5.26 6.76
N SER A 97 -3.60 -6.23 5.97
CA SER A 97 -4.16 -5.97 4.65
C SER A 97 -5.68 -5.92 4.76
N VAL A 98 -6.31 -4.90 4.20
CA VAL A 98 -7.71 -4.58 4.47
C VAL A 98 -8.53 -4.54 3.20
N VAL A 99 -9.71 -5.15 3.22
CA VAL A 99 -10.69 -5.07 2.14
C VAL A 99 -12.11 -4.93 2.69
N MET A 100 -12.92 -4.13 2.00
CA MET A 100 -14.36 -4.10 2.24
C MET A 100 -15.03 -5.25 1.49
N ALA A 101 -15.67 -6.14 2.22
CA ALA A 101 -16.49 -7.18 1.61
C ALA A 101 -17.76 -6.59 0.97
N PRO A 102 -18.32 -7.19 -0.08
CA PRO A 102 -19.53 -6.69 -0.75
C PRO A 102 -20.75 -6.52 0.16
N ASN A 103 -20.83 -7.30 1.24
CA ASN A 103 -21.88 -7.18 2.27
C ASN A 103 -21.61 -6.06 3.30
N GLY A 104 -20.51 -5.30 3.15
CA GLY A 104 -20.16 -4.17 4.01
C GLY A 104 -19.34 -4.53 5.25
N HIS A 105 -18.98 -5.78 5.48
CA HIS A 105 -18.05 -6.14 6.54
C HIS A 105 -16.63 -5.73 6.17
N VAL A 106 -15.87 -5.27 7.16
CA VAL A 106 -14.43 -5.04 7.01
C VAL A 106 -13.71 -6.36 7.25
N LEU A 107 -12.88 -6.76 6.29
CA LEU A 107 -12.01 -7.91 6.42
C LEU A 107 -10.57 -7.44 6.60
N VAL A 108 -9.88 -7.97 7.61
CA VAL A 108 -8.48 -7.68 7.90
C VAL A 108 -7.71 -8.99 7.82
N LEU A 109 -6.71 -9.04 6.95
CA LEU A 109 -5.81 -10.16 6.77
C LEU A 109 -4.48 -9.85 7.45
N GLN A 110 -3.90 -10.84 8.13
CA GLN A 110 -2.59 -10.71 8.75
C GLN A 110 -1.81 -12.01 8.61
N GLU A 111 -0.56 -11.91 8.20
CA GLU A 111 0.35 -13.06 8.16
C GLU A 111 1.14 -13.20 9.46
N ASP A 112 1.58 -14.42 9.74
CA ASP A 112 2.61 -14.74 10.75
C ASP A 112 3.93 -15.05 10.03
N HIS A 113 4.68 -14.01 9.66
CA HIS A 113 5.84 -14.11 8.78
C HIS A 113 6.97 -14.97 9.35
N LEU A 114 7.22 -14.87 10.65
CA LEU A 114 8.30 -15.63 11.30
C LEU A 114 7.88 -17.04 11.71
N GLY A 115 6.59 -17.31 11.69
CA GLY A 115 6.02 -18.55 12.21
C GLY A 115 6.11 -18.63 13.74
N SER A 116 5.07 -19.14 14.34
CA SER A 116 5.06 -19.54 15.74
C SER A 116 5.59 -20.97 15.90
N LYS A 117 5.56 -21.52 17.12
CA LYS A 117 5.79 -22.95 17.35
C LYS A 117 4.83 -23.84 16.55
N ASP A 118 3.68 -23.29 16.16
CA ASP A 118 2.63 -23.96 15.40
C ASP A 118 2.74 -23.71 13.88
N GLY A 119 3.84 -23.09 13.41
CA GLY A 119 4.10 -22.79 12.00
C GLY A 119 3.57 -21.42 11.55
N TYR A 120 3.74 -21.15 10.29
CA TYR A 120 3.23 -19.94 9.63
C TYR A 120 1.72 -19.99 9.49
N ALA A 121 1.06 -18.84 9.52
CA ALA A 121 -0.38 -18.77 9.29
C ALA A 121 -0.78 -17.48 8.59
N LEU A 122 -1.79 -17.59 7.74
CA LEU A 122 -2.54 -16.45 7.25
C LEU A 122 -3.88 -16.41 7.97
N MET A 123 -4.11 -15.33 8.70
CA MET A 123 -5.31 -15.11 9.51
C MET A 123 -6.24 -14.12 8.82
N LEU A 124 -7.53 -14.36 8.92
CA LEU A 124 -8.59 -13.44 8.50
C LEU A 124 -9.44 -13.05 9.71
N TYR A 125 -9.66 -11.76 9.87
CA TYR A 125 -10.56 -11.17 10.87
C TYR A 125 -11.70 -10.48 10.16
N THR A 126 -12.93 -10.71 10.64
CA THR A 126 -14.14 -10.13 10.06
C THR A 126 -14.83 -9.23 11.09
N SER A 127 -15.14 -8.01 10.68
CA SER A 127 -15.85 -7.06 11.55
C SER A 127 -17.22 -7.61 11.97
N PRO A 128 -17.67 -7.30 13.21
CA PRO A 128 -18.91 -7.86 13.74
C PRO A 128 -20.17 -7.36 13.02
N LYS A 129 -20.08 -6.15 12.41
CA LYS A 129 -21.20 -5.51 11.72
C LYS A 129 -20.73 -4.85 10.44
N PRO A 130 -21.58 -4.79 9.40
CA PRO A 130 -21.30 -3.97 8.22
C PRO A 130 -21.06 -2.51 8.59
N GLY A 131 -20.04 -1.89 8.00
CA GLY A 131 -19.70 -0.48 8.17
C GLY A 131 -19.34 -0.09 9.61
N SER A 132 -18.82 -1.01 10.44
CA SER A 132 -18.43 -0.70 11.82
C SER A 132 -17.30 -1.59 12.33
N ILE A 133 -16.42 -0.99 13.15
CA ILE A 133 -15.42 -1.73 13.91
C ILE A 133 -15.92 -2.17 15.30
N ASP A 134 -17.11 -1.77 15.72
CA ASP A 134 -17.66 -2.01 17.06
C ASP A 134 -18.17 -3.43 17.25
N GLY A 135 -17.81 -4.03 18.38
CA GLY A 135 -18.19 -5.39 18.78
C GLY A 135 -17.00 -6.35 18.80
N GLU A 136 -17.28 -7.61 18.91
CA GLU A 136 -16.30 -8.70 18.92
C GLU A 136 -16.07 -9.19 17.51
N TRP A 137 -14.81 -9.19 17.05
CA TRP A 137 -14.41 -9.64 15.74
C TRP A 137 -14.30 -11.16 15.70
N SER A 138 -14.81 -11.78 14.66
CA SER A 138 -14.54 -13.19 14.37
C SER A 138 -13.20 -13.35 13.68
N ASN A 139 -12.57 -14.52 13.88
CA ASN A 139 -11.31 -14.85 13.21
C ASN A 139 -11.34 -16.28 12.67
N GLN A 140 -10.53 -16.52 11.65
CA GLN A 140 -10.26 -17.84 11.10
C GLN A 140 -8.82 -17.91 10.57
N THR A 141 -8.18 -19.08 10.72
CA THR A 141 -6.94 -19.40 10.03
C THR A 141 -7.29 -19.87 8.63
N LEU A 142 -6.77 -19.20 7.59
CA LEU A 142 -7.00 -19.59 6.20
C LEU A 142 -6.05 -20.69 5.77
N TRP A 143 -4.76 -20.44 5.88
CA TRP A 143 -3.71 -21.42 5.49
C TRP A 143 -2.51 -21.34 6.42
N THR A 144 -1.85 -22.49 6.60
CA THR A 144 -0.62 -22.64 7.37
C THR A 144 0.53 -23.20 6.54
N GLU A 145 0.23 -23.85 5.41
CA GLU A 145 1.21 -24.47 4.56
C GLU A 145 1.85 -23.48 3.57
N GLY A 146 3.11 -23.75 3.20
CA GLY A 146 3.83 -22.97 2.18
C GLY A 146 4.13 -21.52 2.57
N GLN A 147 4.15 -21.19 3.85
CA GLN A 147 4.48 -19.85 4.35
C GLN A 147 3.73 -18.74 3.58
N PRO A 148 2.38 -18.70 3.64
CA PRO A 148 1.62 -17.65 2.95
C PRO A 148 2.04 -16.28 3.46
N SER A 149 2.45 -15.40 2.55
CA SER A 149 3.00 -14.08 2.90
C SER A 149 2.54 -12.98 1.96
N TYR A 150 2.62 -11.73 2.41
CA TYR A 150 2.21 -10.52 1.69
C TYR A 150 0.77 -10.58 1.17
N PRO A 151 -0.21 -10.89 2.02
CA PRO A 151 -1.60 -10.96 1.58
C PRO A 151 -2.06 -9.60 1.06
N THR A 152 -2.77 -9.60 -0.06
CA THR A 152 -3.53 -8.46 -0.53
C THR A 152 -4.87 -8.93 -1.05
N ALA A 153 -5.94 -8.22 -0.73
CA ALA A 153 -7.27 -8.60 -1.18
C ALA A 153 -7.95 -7.45 -1.94
N VAL A 154 -8.82 -7.83 -2.87
CA VAL A 154 -9.66 -6.89 -3.61
C VAL A 154 -11.05 -7.47 -3.78
N ALA A 155 -12.08 -6.65 -3.55
CA ALA A 155 -13.45 -6.98 -3.91
C ALA A 155 -13.66 -6.74 -5.43
N ALA A 156 -14.21 -7.74 -6.11
CA ALA A 156 -14.48 -7.72 -7.54
C ALA A 156 -15.90 -8.25 -7.80
N GLY A 157 -16.85 -7.33 -7.97
CA GLY A 157 -18.28 -7.66 -7.96
C GLY A 157 -18.71 -8.18 -6.59
N ASP A 158 -19.37 -9.33 -6.56
CA ASP A 158 -19.82 -9.98 -5.32
C ASP A 158 -18.75 -10.91 -4.70
N SER A 159 -17.61 -11.05 -5.34
CA SER A 159 -16.51 -11.92 -4.91
C SER A 159 -15.37 -11.15 -4.30
N ILE A 160 -14.56 -11.84 -3.49
CA ILE A 160 -13.29 -11.32 -2.94
C ILE A 160 -12.16 -12.20 -3.49
N TYR A 161 -11.14 -11.57 -4.04
CA TYR A 161 -9.91 -12.22 -4.49
C TYR A 161 -8.80 -11.89 -3.51
N LEU A 162 -8.19 -12.92 -2.97
CA LEU A 162 -7.04 -12.84 -2.07
C LEU A 162 -5.80 -13.32 -2.81
N PHE A 163 -4.79 -12.49 -2.83
CA PHE A 163 -3.48 -12.78 -3.41
C PHE A 163 -2.45 -12.97 -2.31
N MET A 164 -1.53 -13.89 -2.50
CA MET A 164 -0.47 -14.17 -1.54
C MET A 164 0.73 -14.81 -2.22
N ARG A 165 1.89 -14.61 -1.65
CA ARG A 165 3.09 -15.33 -2.02
C ARG A 165 3.16 -16.64 -1.22
N ARG A 166 3.53 -17.74 -1.87
CA ARG A 166 3.78 -19.02 -1.18
C ARG A 166 5.18 -19.53 -1.49
N LYS A 167 5.83 -20.05 -0.48
CA LYS A 167 7.12 -20.71 -0.58
C LYS A 167 6.91 -22.13 -1.09
N VAL A 168 7.62 -22.49 -2.17
CA VAL A 168 7.75 -23.86 -2.67
C VAL A 168 9.04 -24.45 -2.12
N GLU A 169 10.18 -23.73 -2.30
CA GLU A 169 11.50 -24.08 -1.77
C GLU A 169 12.18 -22.82 -1.21
N PHE A 170 13.44 -22.94 -0.73
CA PHE A 170 14.14 -21.85 -0.03
C PHE A 170 14.19 -20.55 -0.84
N ILE A 171 14.53 -20.61 -2.11
CA ILE A 171 14.63 -19.44 -3.01
C ILE A 171 13.61 -19.49 -4.14
N TRP A 172 12.58 -20.32 -4.03
CA TRP A 172 11.51 -20.42 -5.01
C TRP A 172 10.17 -20.13 -4.35
N ARG A 173 9.57 -19.00 -4.71
CA ARG A 173 8.29 -18.53 -4.20
C ARG A 173 7.40 -18.07 -5.32
N VAL A 174 6.22 -18.64 -5.37
CA VAL A 174 5.19 -18.38 -6.38
C VAL A 174 4.16 -17.38 -5.89
N TRP A 175 3.44 -16.74 -6.80
CA TRP A 175 2.29 -15.92 -6.49
C TRP A 175 1.00 -16.69 -6.77
N GLN A 176 0.10 -16.66 -5.80
CA GLN A 176 -1.15 -17.41 -5.86
C GLN A 176 -2.34 -16.50 -5.58
N PHE A 177 -3.52 -16.93 -6.00
CA PHE A 177 -4.78 -16.36 -5.54
C PHE A 177 -5.75 -17.42 -5.05
N SER A 178 -6.67 -16.98 -4.21
CA SER A 178 -7.84 -17.71 -3.76
C SER A 178 -9.06 -16.79 -3.86
N LYS A 179 -10.25 -17.35 -3.99
CA LYS A 179 -11.50 -16.62 -4.17
C LYS A 179 -12.51 -17.01 -3.10
N SER A 180 -13.27 -16.01 -2.64
CA SER A 180 -14.44 -16.20 -1.81
C SER A 180 -15.68 -15.61 -2.50
N ASP A 181 -16.75 -16.38 -2.60
CA ASP A 181 -18.04 -15.96 -3.15
C ASP A 181 -19.11 -15.74 -2.04
N ASP A 182 -18.72 -15.90 -0.79
CA ASP A 182 -19.59 -15.80 0.38
C ASP A 182 -19.09 -14.80 1.42
N HIS A 183 -18.42 -13.75 0.91
CA HIS A 183 -17.92 -12.60 1.69
C HIS A 183 -16.84 -12.96 2.72
N GLY A 184 -15.98 -13.92 2.40
CA GLY A 184 -14.82 -14.31 3.21
C GLY A 184 -15.07 -15.48 4.15
N LYS A 185 -16.24 -16.13 4.12
CA LYS A 185 -16.53 -17.28 4.98
C LYS A 185 -15.82 -18.55 4.52
N THR A 186 -15.86 -18.79 3.21
CA THR A 186 -15.12 -19.91 2.59
C THR A 186 -14.27 -19.44 1.43
N TRP A 187 -13.22 -20.19 1.12
CA TRP A 187 -12.23 -19.82 0.12
C TRP A 187 -11.90 -21.03 -0.75
N THR A 188 -11.68 -20.80 -2.03
CA THR A 188 -11.16 -21.83 -2.94
C THR A 188 -9.74 -22.20 -2.56
N GLU A 189 -9.30 -23.40 -2.96
CA GLU A 189 -7.87 -23.74 -2.86
C GLU A 189 -7.01 -22.74 -3.62
N PRO A 190 -5.86 -22.33 -3.07
CA PRO A 190 -4.96 -21.38 -3.72
C PRO A 190 -4.42 -21.91 -5.03
N ARG A 191 -4.52 -21.11 -6.09
CA ARG A 191 -4.01 -21.43 -7.42
C ARG A 191 -2.84 -20.53 -7.78
N THR A 192 -1.76 -21.11 -8.29
CA THR A 192 -0.59 -20.38 -8.79
C THR A 192 -0.94 -19.62 -10.07
N ILE A 193 -0.57 -18.34 -10.14
CA ILE A 193 -0.78 -17.45 -11.27
C ILE A 193 0.50 -16.82 -11.81
N VAL A 194 1.57 -16.76 -11.02
CA VAL A 194 2.89 -16.34 -11.48
C VAL A 194 3.94 -17.27 -10.89
N ASP A 195 4.82 -17.79 -11.75
CA ASP A 195 5.83 -18.81 -11.39
C ASP A 195 7.03 -18.73 -12.34
N THR A 196 8.24 -18.75 -11.80
CA THR A 196 9.47 -18.92 -12.59
C THR A 196 9.84 -20.38 -12.82
N GLU A 197 9.11 -21.31 -12.19
CA GLU A 197 9.42 -22.75 -12.18
C GLU A 197 10.87 -23.07 -11.73
N ASN A 198 11.44 -22.19 -10.90
CA ASN A 198 12.82 -22.26 -10.44
C ASN A 198 13.86 -22.31 -11.59
N LYS A 199 13.54 -21.65 -12.72
CA LYS A 199 14.36 -21.67 -13.95
C LYS A 199 15.11 -20.37 -14.20
N GLU A 200 14.91 -19.34 -13.37
CA GLU A 200 15.64 -18.09 -13.51
C GLU A 200 17.13 -18.31 -13.18
N PRO A 201 18.07 -18.03 -14.12
CA PRO A 201 19.47 -18.42 -14.00
C PRO A 201 20.22 -17.77 -12.85
N ASP A 202 19.82 -16.57 -12.42
CA ASP A 202 20.43 -15.84 -11.32
C ASP A 202 19.81 -16.15 -9.95
N ASN A 203 19.03 -17.23 -9.84
CA ASN A 203 18.25 -17.59 -8.65
C ASN A 203 17.25 -16.52 -8.22
N LEU A 204 16.76 -15.71 -9.15
CA LEU A 204 15.73 -14.68 -8.89
C LEU A 204 14.33 -15.29 -9.02
N ASN A 205 14.08 -16.36 -8.28
CA ASN A 205 12.87 -17.18 -8.39
C ASN A 205 11.81 -16.85 -7.34
N GLU A 206 11.94 -15.72 -6.68
CA GLU A 206 10.96 -15.24 -5.74
C GLU A 206 10.09 -14.14 -6.36
N ILE A 207 8.77 -14.36 -6.41
CA ILE A 207 7.82 -13.37 -6.89
C ILE A 207 7.47 -12.41 -5.76
N TYR A 208 7.61 -11.11 -5.98
CA TYR A 208 7.18 -10.08 -5.05
C TYR A 208 6.09 -9.21 -5.64
N SER A 209 4.98 -9.09 -4.94
CA SER A 209 3.82 -8.28 -5.32
C SER A 209 3.10 -7.78 -4.07
N VAL A 210 3.66 -6.76 -3.43
CA VAL A 210 3.18 -6.23 -2.14
C VAL A 210 2.08 -5.19 -2.32
N ALA A 211 1.98 -4.58 -3.51
CA ALA A 211 1.06 -3.49 -3.78
C ALA A 211 -0.42 -3.90 -3.73
N LYS A 212 -1.28 -2.92 -3.42
CA LYS A 212 -2.73 -3.07 -3.49
C LYS A 212 -3.16 -3.44 -4.91
N LYS A 213 -4.13 -4.34 -5.02
CA LYS A 213 -4.69 -4.78 -6.31
C LYS A 213 -5.89 -3.93 -6.68
N PHE A 214 -6.07 -3.68 -7.98
CA PHE A 214 -7.15 -2.87 -8.49
C PHE A 214 -8.00 -3.69 -9.47
N TYR A 215 -9.31 -3.62 -9.28
CA TYR A 215 -10.30 -4.28 -10.13
C TYR A 215 -10.88 -3.29 -11.13
N ASP A 216 -10.88 -3.69 -12.40
CA ASP A 216 -11.60 -3.01 -13.47
C ASP A 216 -12.98 -3.68 -13.67
N PRO A 217 -14.07 -3.01 -13.29
CA PRO A 217 -15.40 -3.58 -13.43
C PRO A 217 -15.89 -3.65 -14.89
N VAL A 218 -15.31 -2.85 -15.79
CA VAL A 218 -15.67 -2.82 -17.21
C VAL A 218 -15.13 -4.06 -17.92
N ASN A 219 -13.83 -4.30 -17.80
CA ASN A 219 -13.16 -5.43 -18.43
C ASN A 219 -13.14 -6.69 -17.55
N LYS A 220 -13.70 -6.61 -16.33
CA LYS A 220 -13.71 -7.71 -15.34
C LYS A 220 -12.33 -8.31 -15.11
N ARG A 221 -11.34 -7.46 -14.87
CA ARG A 221 -9.94 -7.85 -14.70
C ARG A 221 -9.35 -7.21 -13.44
N ILE A 222 -8.43 -7.94 -12.80
CA ILE A 222 -7.64 -7.43 -11.67
C ILE A 222 -6.21 -7.22 -12.16
N ALA A 223 -5.71 -5.99 -12.05
CA ALA A 223 -4.34 -5.64 -12.40
C ALA A 223 -3.36 -6.17 -11.35
N LEU A 224 -2.33 -6.85 -11.80
CA LEU A 224 -1.27 -7.43 -10.98
C LEU A 224 0.07 -6.92 -11.46
N THR A 225 0.90 -6.46 -10.53
CA THR A 225 2.30 -6.13 -10.80
C THR A 225 3.19 -6.94 -9.88
N TRP A 226 4.36 -7.31 -10.36
CA TRP A 226 5.37 -8.01 -9.58
C TRP A 226 6.78 -7.73 -10.09
N ASN A 227 7.75 -8.05 -9.26
CA ASN A 227 9.16 -8.11 -9.63
C ASN A 227 9.74 -9.45 -9.19
N LEU A 228 10.90 -9.80 -9.75
CA LEU A 228 11.67 -10.98 -9.35
C LEU A 228 12.68 -10.59 -8.29
N ALA A 229 12.82 -11.44 -7.29
CA ALA A 229 13.82 -11.29 -6.25
C ALA A 229 14.48 -12.64 -5.92
N GLY A 230 15.56 -12.58 -5.16
CA GLY A 230 16.31 -13.77 -4.75
C GLY A 230 17.81 -13.49 -4.73
N GLY A 231 18.58 -14.30 -5.41
CA GLY A 231 20.03 -14.29 -5.40
C GLY A 231 20.62 -15.35 -4.49
N LYS A 232 21.84 -15.14 -3.99
CA LYS A 232 22.53 -16.08 -3.13
C LYS A 232 21.90 -16.21 -1.74
N ASP A 233 21.53 -15.06 -1.19
CA ASP A 233 20.96 -14.92 0.14
C ASP A 233 19.62 -14.24 0.01
N HIS A 234 18.53 -14.92 -0.16
CA HIS A 234 17.13 -14.43 -0.16
C HIS A 234 16.95 -12.89 -0.06
N ASN A 235 16.41 -12.23 -1.08
CA ASN A 235 16.31 -10.76 -1.20
C ASN A 235 17.63 -10.00 -1.42
N GLU A 236 18.69 -10.65 -1.84
CA GLU A 236 19.95 -9.98 -2.18
C GLU A 236 19.77 -9.07 -3.41
N LEU A 237 18.98 -9.53 -4.37
CA LEU A 237 18.72 -8.86 -5.64
C LEU A 237 17.23 -8.73 -5.92
N ASN A 238 16.87 -7.65 -6.60
CA ASN A 238 15.56 -7.44 -7.20
C ASN A 238 15.75 -6.98 -8.62
N LYS A 239 14.96 -7.53 -9.56
CA LYS A 239 15.01 -7.09 -10.94
C LYS A 239 13.63 -7.08 -11.58
N ASP A 240 13.56 -6.31 -12.64
CA ASP A 240 12.46 -6.18 -13.57
C ASP A 240 11.13 -5.80 -12.90
N LEU A 241 10.27 -5.24 -13.67
CA LEU A 241 8.89 -4.96 -13.30
C LEU A 241 7.99 -5.58 -14.34
N TYR A 242 7.04 -6.37 -13.90
CA TYR A 242 6.08 -7.08 -14.73
C TYR A 242 4.66 -6.66 -14.41
N MET A 243 3.77 -6.84 -15.39
CA MET A 243 2.34 -6.62 -15.22
C MET A 243 1.53 -7.57 -16.07
N ALA A 244 0.49 -8.15 -15.51
CA ALA A 244 -0.56 -8.87 -16.21
C ALA A 244 -1.90 -8.70 -15.47
N CYS A 245 -2.98 -9.19 -16.06
CA CYS A 245 -4.30 -9.13 -15.48
C CYS A 245 -4.86 -10.51 -15.22
N LEU A 246 -5.45 -10.71 -14.04
CA LEU A 246 -6.29 -11.86 -13.77
C LEU A 246 -7.73 -11.52 -14.19
N SER A 247 -8.30 -12.30 -15.10
CA SER A 247 -9.72 -12.21 -15.45
C SER A 247 -10.60 -12.80 -14.35
N THR A 248 -11.63 -12.07 -13.95
CA THR A 248 -12.61 -12.57 -12.97
C THR A 248 -13.71 -13.42 -13.60
N THR A 249 -13.71 -13.57 -14.94
CA THR A 249 -14.70 -14.34 -15.68
C THR A 249 -14.28 -15.80 -15.87
N ASP A 250 -13.05 -16.03 -16.30
CA ASP A 250 -12.51 -17.37 -16.61
C ASP A 250 -11.28 -17.72 -15.77
N HIS A 251 -10.83 -16.80 -14.93
CA HIS A 251 -9.67 -16.91 -14.04
C HIS A 251 -8.35 -17.19 -14.78
N LYS A 252 -8.25 -16.77 -16.04
CA LYS A 252 -7.00 -16.80 -16.79
C LYS A 252 -6.22 -15.51 -16.66
N MET A 253 -4.93 -15.60 -16.95
CA MET A 253 -4.01 -14.46 -17.01
C MET A 253 -4.04 -13.86 -18.44
N TYR A 254 -3.99 -12.54 -18.50
CA TYR A 254 -3.97 -11.78 -19.75
C TYR A 254 -2.86 -10.74 -19.74
N ALA A 255 -2.13 -10.67 -20.84
CA ALA A 255 -1.14 -9.64 -21.07
C ALA A 255 -1.78 -8.24 -21.21
N PRO A 256 -1.00 -7.14 -21.06
CA PRO A 256 -1.48 -5.79 -21.36
C PRO A 256 -2.01 -5.63 -22.80
N THR A 257 -1.47 -6.40 -23.74
CA THR A 257 -1.93 -6.48 -25.12
C THR A 257 -3.33 -7.12 -25.30
N GLY A 258 -3.82 -7.78 -24.27
CA GLY A 258 -5.04 -8.58 -24.29
C GLY A 258 -4.82 -10.05 -24.68
N ALA A 259 -3.60 -10.48 -24.97
CA ALA A 259 -3.28 -11.87 -25.27
C ALA A 259 -3.58 -12.78 -24.07
N ASP A 260 -4.19 -13.95 -24.32
CA ASP A 260 -4.43 -15.00 -23.33
C ASP A 260 -3.08 -15.67 -22.98
N LEU A 261 -2.68 -15.62 -21.72
CA LEU A 261 -1.46 -16.23 -21.18
C LEU A 261 -1.75 -17.57 -20.48
N GLY A 262 -2.99 -18.05 -20.54
CA GLY A 262 -3.40 -19.27 -19.85
C GLY A 262 -3.66 -19.10 -18.36
N GLU A 263 -3.49 -20.16 -17.61
CA GLU A 263 -3.82 -20.18 -16.17
C GLU A 263 -2.76 -19.52 -15.28
N LYS A 264 -1.53 -19.44 -15.75
CA LYS A 264 -0.38 -18.82 -15.05
C LYS A 264 0.53 -18.12 -16.06
N VAL A 265 1.30 -17.16 -15.56
CA VAL A 265 2.43 -16.54 -16.28
C VAL A 265 3.69 -17.19 -15.78
N ASP A 266 4.48 -17.76 -16.68
CA ASP A 266 5.81 -18.30 -16.38
C ASP A 266 6.93 -17.42 -16.95
N LEU A 267 8.16 -17.90 -16.82
CA LEU A 267 9.33 -17.13 -17.24
C LEU A 267 9.37 -16.90 -18.75
N SER A 268 8.80 -17.79 -19.57
CA SER A 268 8.76 -17.65 -21.01
C SER A 268 7.86 -16.51 -21.46
N GLU A 269 6.67 -16.36 -20.85
CA GLU A 269 5.79 -15.21 -21.10
C GLU A 269 6.37 -13.91 -20.53
N MET A 270 7.03 -13.96 -19.36
CA MET A 270 7.68 -12.79 -18.78
C MET A 270 8.79 -12.23 -19.69
N GLN A 271 9.51 -13.08 -20.41
CA GLN A 271 10.62 -12.71 -21.28
C GLN A 271 10.22 -12.49 -22.75
N ASP A 272 9.01 -12.91 -23.15
CA ASP A 272 8.53 -12.68 -24.53
C ASP A 272 8.18 -11.20 -24.77
N PRO A 273 8.92 -10.48 -25.63
CA PRO A 273 8.67 -9.06 -25.88
C PRO A 273 7.30 -8.79 -26.54
N ASN A 274 6.67 -9.80 -27.15
CA ASN A 274 5.37 -9.65 -27.79
C ASN A 274 4.22 -9.59 -26.79
N THR A 275 4.36 -10.18 -25.61
CA THR A 275 3.35 -10.14 -24.56
C THR A 275 3.25 -8.76 -23.92
N LYS A 276 4.37 -8.01 -23.87
CA LYS A 276 4.51 -6.74 -23.15
C LYS A 276 4.21 -6.85 -21.63
N VAL A 277 4.31 -8.07 -21.10
CA VAL A 277 4.20 -8.34 -19.66
C VAL A 277 5.34 -7.65 -18.90
N MET A 278 6.54 -7.61 -19.47
CA MET A 278 7.65 -6.82 -18.93
C MET A 278 7.37 -5.33 -19.12
N VAL A 279 7.19 -4.63 -18.01
CA VAL A 279 6.99 -3.16 -17.98
C VAL A 279 8.35 -2.45 -18.05
N LEU A 280 9.32 -2.94 -17.27
CA LEU A 280 10.67 -2.42 -17.21
C LEU A 280 11.65 -3.57 -17.05
N GLY A 281 12.54 -3.75 -18.03
CA GLY A 281 13.69 -4.64 -17.90
C GLY A 281 14.82 -3.88 -17.20
N THR A 282 15.34 -4.47 -16.13
CA THR A 282 16.50 -3.94 -15.42
C THR A 282 17.69 -4.83 -15.73
N GLU A 283 18.47 -4.47 -16.76
CA GLU A 283 19.72 -5.16 -17.03
C GLU A 283 20.64 -5.05 -15.82
N ALA A 284 21.14 -6.18 -15.35
CA ALA A 284 22.19 -6.21 -14.35
C ALA A 284 23.37 -5.40 -14.92
N GLN A 285 23.64 -4.25 -14.34
CA GLN A 285 24.74 -3.41 -14.81
C GLN A 285 26.05 -4.08 -14.38
N ASP A 286 26.93 -4.27 -15.35
CA ASP A 286 28.24 -4.92 -15.21
C ASP A 286 28.92 -4.62 -13.85
N GLY A 287 29.08 -5.64 -13.03
CA GLY A 287 29.85 -5.65 -11.81
C GLY A 287 29.17 -5.12 -10.54
N GLU A 288 27.96 -4.63 -10.60
CA GLU A 288 27.20 -4.29 -9.40
C GLU A 288 26.18 -5.40 -9.07
N LYS A 289 26.25 -5.89 -7.82
CA LYS A 289 25.24 -6.81 -7.26
C LYS A 289 23.85 -6.20 -7.11
N THR A 290 23.69 -4.94 -7.49
CA THR A 290 22.48 -4.16 -7.40
C THR A 290 22.30 -3.38 -8.69
N GLY A 291 21.68 -3.99 -9.68
CA GLY A 291 21.04 -3.29 -10.79
C GLY A 291 20.00 -2.29 -10.27
N PRO A 292 19.33 -1.50 -11.13
CA PRO A 292 18.25 -0.64 -10.68
C PRO A 292 17.25 -1.47 -9.89
N ILE A 293 17.17 -1.23 -8.59
CA ILE A 293 16.26 -1.93 -7.69
C ILE A 293 14.89 -1.36 -7.95
N VAL A 294 14.03 -2.11 -8.62
CA VAL A 294 12.61 -1.82 -8.56
C VAL A 294 12.16 -2.25 -7.17
N ASP A 295 11.85 -1.27 -6.30
CA ASP A 295 11.34 -1.55 -4.96
C ASP A 295 10.01 -2.31 -5.05
N TYR A 296 9.69 -3.08 -4.03
CA TYR A 296 8.45 -3.86 -3.90
C TYR A 296 7.17 -3.02 -3.94
N THR A 297 7.28 -1.71 -3.80
CA THR A 297 6.17 -0.77 -3.80
C THR A 297 5.87 -0.24 -5.19
N HIS A 298 5.29 -1.08 -6.02
CA HIS A 298 4.75 -0.71 -7.32
C HIS A 298 3.22 -0.84 -7.29
N HIS A 299 2.53 0.17 -7.82
CA HIS A 299 1.07 0.23 -7.80
C HIS A 299 0.55 0.35 -9.22
N ALA A 300 -0.37 -0.54 -9.60
CA ALA A 300 -1.08 -0.47 -10.86
C ALA A 300 -2.50 0.04 -10.66
N ASN A 301 -2.96 0.92 -11.54
CA ASN A 301 -4.35 1.37 -11.63
C ASN A 301 -4.86 1.19 -13.04
N TYR A 302 -6.18 1.01 -13.18
CA TYR A 302 -6.88 1.18 -14.43
C TYR A 302 -7.28 2.64 -14.61
N LEU A 303 -7.10 3.17 -15.82
CA LEU A 303 -7.64 4.46 -16.22
C LEU A 303 -9.02 4.29 -16.87
N GLU A 304 -9.80 5.35 -16.99
CA GLU A 304 -11.14 5.30 -17.59
C GLU A 304 -11.11 4.90 -19.07
N ASP A 305 -10.01 5.14 -19.78
CA ASP A 305 -9.79 4.71 -21.16
C ASP A 305 -9.40 3.23 -21.29
N GLY A 306 -9.37 2.50 -20.17
CA GLY A 306 -8.97 1.09 -20.11
C GLY A 306 -7.48 0.85 -20.16
N SER A 307 -6.66 1.90 -20.20
CA SER A 307 -5.20 1.79 -20.11
C SER A 307 -4.76 1.54 -18.65
N PHE A 308 -3.51 1.09 -18.49
CA PHE A 308 -2.89 0.89 -17.18
C PHE A 308 -1.96 2.04 -16.86
N PHE A 309 -1.91 2.38 -15.58
CA PHE A 309 -0.95 3.32 -15.03
C PHE A 309 -0.27 2.70 -13.82
N ILE A 310 1.06 2.60 -13.86
CA ILE A 310 1.86 1.98 -12.82
C ILE A 310 2.80 3.03 -12.24
N THR A 311 2.90 3.11 -10.92
CA THR A 311 3.98 3.85 -10.24
C THR A 311 4.97 2.86 -9.65
N TYR A 312 6.25 3.19 -9.71
CA TYR A 312 7.33 2.36 -9.19
C TYR A 312 8.56 3.19 -8.84
N ASN A 313 9.39 2.65 -7.97
CA ASN A 313 10.69 3.23 -7.66
C ASN A 313 11.75 2.65 -8.58
N ASN A 314 12.57 3.51 -9.13
CA ASN A 314 13.80 3.14 -9.83
C ASN A 314 14.99 3.67 -9.03
N MET A 315 15.79 2.77 -8.48
CA MET A 315 16.95 3.11 -7.66
C MET A 315 18.21 2.64 -8.35
N SER A 316 19.13 3.55 -8.62
CA SER A 316 20.41 3.23 -9.25
C SER A 316 21.56 3.82 -8.43
N LYS A 317 22.36 2.95 -7.81
CA LYS A 317 23.61 3.36 -7.15
C LYS A 317 24.62 3.92 -8.14
N LYS A 318 24.64 3.42 -9.38
CA LYS A 318 25.62 3.80 -10.40
C LYS A 318 25.51 5.26 -10.83
N ASN A 319 24.29 5.78 -10.99
CA ASN A 319 24.07 7.19 -11.32
C ASN A 319 23.82 8.06 -10.09
N GLY A 320 23.85 7.49 -8.89
CA GLY A 320 23.65 8.21 -7.62
C GLY A 320 22.24 8.80 -7.45
N LYS A 321 21.23 8.24 -8.15
CA LYS A 321 19.86 8.76 -8.18
C LYS A 321 18.85 7.69 -7.85
N GLN A 322 17.76 8.13 -7.25
CA GLN A 322 16.53 7.36 -7.15
C GLN A 322 15.38 8.20 -7.67
N SER A 323 14.45 7.56 -8.35
CA SER A 323 13.35 8.23 -9.02
C SER A 323 12.04 7.53 -8.71
N LEU A 324 11.01 8.30 -8.36
CA LEU A 324 9.64 7.84 -8.49
C LEU A 324 9.26 7.98 -9.95
N MET A 325 8.89 6.87 -10.55
CA MET A 325 8.55 6.73 -11.95
C MET A 325 7.10 6.39 -12.13
N SER A 326 6.58 6.69 -13.32
CA SER A 326 5.35 6.09 -13.80
C SER A 326 5.58 5.36 -15.12
N ALA A 327 4.77 4.33 -15.38
CA ALA A 327 4.63 3.69 -16.67
C ALA A 327 3.15 3.69 -17.07
N LYS A 328 2.86 4.22 -18.27
CA LYS A 328 1.51 4.20 -18.85
C LYS A 328 1.46 3.26 -20.03
N TRP A 329 0.46 2.39 -20.08
CA TRP A 329 0.18 1.57 -21.24
C TRP A 329 -0.46 2.41 -22.36
N THR A 330 0.13 2.40 -23.55
CA THR A 330 -0.33 3.21 -24.70
C THR A 330 -1.24 2.44 -25.66
N GLY A 331 -1.53 1.18 -25.35
CA GLY A 331 -2.22 0.25 -26.25
C GLY A 331 -1.26 -0.65 -27.05
N SER A 332 0.01 -0.29 -27.11
CA SER A 332 1.04 -1.06 -27.84
C SER A 332 2.37 -1.19 -27.10
N ASP A 333 2.69 -0.25 -26.21
CA ASP A 333 3.96 -0.23 -25.48
C ASP A 333 3.85 0.56 -24.17
N TRP A 334 4.86 0.48 -23.32
CA TRP A 334 4.95 1.21 -22.07
C TRP A 334 5.66 2.56 -22.27
N LYS A 335 4.99 3.65 -21.87
CA LYS A 335 5.58 4.99 -21.82
C LYS A 335 5.98 5.32 -20.39
N HIS A 336 7.27 5.56 -20.16
CA HIS A 336 7.81 5.88 -18.85
C HIS A 336 7.97 7.39 -18.66
N SER A 337 7.72 7.87 -17.44
CA SER A 337 7.90 9.28 -17.07
C SER A 337 8.45 9.39 -15.64
N VAL A 338 9.24 10.42 -15.37
CA VAL A 338 9.74 10.74 -14.05
C VAL A 338 8.70 11.60 -13.31
N ILE A 339 8.24 11.14 -12.15
CA ILE A 339 7.39 11.94 -11.27
C ILE A 339 8.26 12.82 -10.37
N GLU A 340 9.32 12.23 -9.81
CA GLU A 340 10.28 12.92 -8.97
C GLU A 340 11.62 12.20 -8.98
N GLU A 341 12.71 12.96 -8.95
CA GLU A 341 14.07 12.45 -8.85
C GLU A 341 14.77 13.08 -7.65
N LYS A 342 15.52 12.30 -6.91
CA LYS A 342 16.36 12.76 -5.81
C LYS A 342 17.69 11.99 -5.76
N PRO A 343 18.70 12.50 -5.05
CA PRO A 343 19.93 11.76 -4.82
C PRO A 343 19.63 10.38 -4.21
N PHE A 344 20.44 9.39 -4.59
CA PHE A 344 20.33 8.06 -4.01
C PHE A 344 20.71 8.12 -2.53
N GLN A 345 19.85 7.59 -1.71
CA GLN A 345 20.10 7.37 -0.28
C GLN A 345 20.00 5.89 -0.02
N GLU A 346 20.93 5.33 0.76
CA GLU A 346 20.89 3.92 1.18
C GLU A 346 19.66 3.59 2.05
N ALA A 347 19.06 4.61 2.64
CA ALA A 347 17.77 4.47 3.29
C ALA A 347 16.69 4.33 2.21
N LEU A 348 15.97 3.24 2.24
CA LEU A 348 14.80 2.99 1.41
C LEU A 348 13.80 4.15 1.58
N THR A 349 13.95 5.17 0.75
CA THR A 349 12.94 6.23 0.68
C THR A 349 11.73 5.61 0.04
N ARG A 350 10.76 5.30 0.86
CA ARG A 350 9.51 4.73 0.39
C ARG A 350 8.67 5.86 -0.15
N TYR A 351 8.32 5.74 -1.39
CA TYR A 351 7.23 6.51 -1.92
C TYR A 351 5.94 5.87 -1.42
N GLY A 352 4.95 6.70 -1.16
CA GLY A 352 3.64 6.23 -0.77
C GLY A 352 2.88 5.60 -1.95
N SER A 353 1.58 5.58 -1.84
CA SER A 353 0.68 4.94 -2.80
C SER A 353 0.26 5.88 -3.92
N VAL A 354 -0.38 5.32 -4.95
CA VAL A 354 -1.08 6.06 -6.00
C VAL A 354 -2.59 5.93 -5.80
N GLN A 355 -3.32 6.99 -6.09
CA GLN A 355 -4.78 7.01 -6.04
C GLN A 355 -5.34 7.61 -7.32
N GLN A 356 -6.31 6.94 -7.93
CA GLN A 356 -7.11 7.51 -9.00
C GLN A 356 -8.23 8.36 -8.40
N VAL A 357 -8.29 9.62 -8.78
CA VAL A 357 -9.36 10.54 -8.39
C VAL A 357 -10.54 10.39 -9.35
N LYS A 358 -10.26 10.52 -10.64
CA LYS A 358 -11.23 10.32 -11.73
C LYS A 358 -10.49 10.37 -13.08
N GLY A 359 -10.77 9.43 -13.98
CA GLY A 359 -10.20 9.44 -15.33
C GLY A 359 -8.69 9.45 -15.34
N SER A 360 -8.13 10.44 -16.01
CA SER A 360 -6.68 10.69 -16.06
C SER A 360 -6.12 11.44 -14.84
N HIS A 361 -6.98 11.82 -13.90
CA HIS A 361 -6.56 12.50 -12.68
C HIS A 361 -6.10 11.49 -11.63
N LEU A 362 -4.81 11.49 -11.37
CA LEU A 362 -4.15 10.63 -10.40
C LEU A 362 -3.40 11.46 -9.37
N ARG A 363 -3.21 10.90 -8.19
CA ARG A 363 -2.40 11.46 -7.11
C ARG A 363 -1.38 10.45 -6.62
N VAL A 364 -0.21 10.93 -6.22
CA VAL A 364 0.83 10.14 -5.56
C VAL A 364 1.22 10.82 -4.26
N SER A 365 1.37 10.03 -3.21
CA SER A 365 1.98 10.47 -1.96
C SER A 365 3.48 10.26 -2.03
N ILE A 366 4.24 11.22 -1.53
CA ILE A 366 5.71 11.20 -1.53
C ILE A 366 6.17 11.50 -0.11
N ILE A 367 6.95 10.58 0.43
CA ILE A 367 7.54 10.71 1.75
C ILE A 367 8.90 11.39 1.61
N ASP A 368 9.11 12.40 2.43
CA ASP A 368 10.40 13.04 2.63
C ASP A 368 10.82 12.79 4.08
N ASP A 369 11.60 11.74 4.29
CA ASP A 369 11.97 11.26 5.60
C ASP A 369 12.97 12.19 6.33
N GLU A 370 13.82 12.92 5.59
CA GLU A 370 14.75 13.90 6.18
C GLU A 370 14.05 15.14 6.71
N LEU A 371 12.95 15.53 6.06
CA LEU A 371 12.16 16.71 6.42
C LEU A 371 10.89 16.35 7.20
N PHE A 372 10.69 15.07 7.52
CA PHE A 372 9.53 14.55 8.26
C PHE A 372 8.19 15.00 7.64
N LYS A 373 8.11 14.98 6.31
CA LYS A 373 6.92 15.47 5.61
C LYS A 373 6.40 14.50 4.56
N VAL A 374 5.10 14.62 4.32
CA VAL A 374 4.41 13.98 3.21
C VAL A 374 3.97 15.05 2.23
N ARG A 375 4.26 14.83 0.96
CA ARG A 375 3.78 15.66 -0.15
C ARG A 375 2.82 14.87 -1.01
N ILE A 376 1.86 15.56 -1.60
CA ILE A 376 0.98 14.99 -2.62
C ILE A 376 1.26 15.71 -3.92
N LYS A 377 1.55 14.96 -4.96
CA LYS A 377 1.54 15.44 -6.36
C LYS A 377 0.34 14.87 -7.08
N GLU A 378 -0.19 15.65 -8.01
CA GLU A 378 -1.27 15.22 -8.90
C GLU A 378 -0.92 15.41 -10.36
N THR A 379 -1.52 14.58 -11.19
CA THR A 379 -1.55 14.72 -12.65
C THR A 379 -3.00 14.71 -13.10
N LYS A 380 -3.33 15.50 -14.13
CA LYS A 380 -4.64 15.51 -14.79
C LYS A 380 -4.58 15.01 -16.23
N ASP A 381 -3.39 14.65 -16.69
CA ASP A 381 -3.05 14.24 -18.04
C ASP A 381 -2.41 12.84 -18.09
N ALA A 382 -2.78 11.99 -17.12
CA ALA A 382 -2.28 10.61 -17.01
C ALA A 382 -0.75 10.51 -16.93
N GLY A 383 -0.11 11.41 -16.17
CA GLY A 383 1.31 11.34 -15.84
C GLY A 383 2.24 12.12 -16.77
N GLU A 384 1.72 12.90 -17.73
CA GLU A 384 2.55 13.77 -18.57
C GLU A 384 3.13 14.94 -17.77
N THR A 385 2.33 15.54 -16.88
CA THR A 385 2.77 16.60 -15.97
C THR A 385 2.34 16.34 -14.54
N TRP A 386 3.15 16.79 -13.58
CA TRP A 386 2.91 16.61 -12.16
C TRP A 386 3.02 17.92 -11.40
N THR A 387 2.02 18.24 -10.57
CA THR A 387 1.97 19.44 -9.75
C THR A 387 1.84 19.06 -8.28
N GLN A 388 2.65 19.66 -7.41
CA GLN A 388 2.49 19.50 -5.97
C GLN A 388 1.26 20.30 -5.50
N VAL A 389 0.36 19.59 -4.80
CA VAL A 389 -0.93 20.18 -4.35
C VAL A 389 -1.03 20.27 -2.84
N CYS A 390 -0.24 19.48 -2.13
CA CYS A 390 -0.31 19.42 -0.68
C CYS A 390 1.07 19.06 -0.09
N GLU A 391 1.32 19.57 1.11
CA GLU A 391 2.48 19.23 1.94
C GLU A 391 2.08 19.35 3.42
N GLU A 392 2.49 18.37 4.23
CA GLU A 392 2.30 18.36 5.68
C GLU A 392 3.55 17.88 6.38
N VAL A 393 3.94 18.56 7.45
CA VAL A 393 5.09 18.21 8.30
C VAL A 393 4.60 17.57 9.59
N PHE A 394 5.22 16.46 9.98
CA PHE A 394 4.80 15.65 11.12
C PHE A 394 5.78 15.80 12.29
N ASP A 395 5.27 15.97 13.50
CA ASP A 395 6.07 15.83 14.73
C ASP A 395 6.28 14.35 15.06
N THR A 396 7.26 13.75 14.40
CA THR A 396 7.57 12.31 14.51
C THR A 396 8.36 11.96 15.77
N LYS A 397 8.70 12.95 16.60
CA LYS A 397 9.59 12.78 17.78
C LYS A 397 10.91 12.10 17.42
N GLY A 398 11.45 12.41 16.25
CA GLY A 398 12.73 11.92 15.76
C GLY A 398 12.67 10.53 15.09
N GLN A 399 11.47 9.98 14.86
CA GLN A 399 11.30 8.79 14.04
C GLN A 399 11.19 9.18 12.55
N LEU A 400 11.60 8.30 11.64
CA LEU A 400 11.46 8.54 10.21
C LEU A 400 10.04 8.23 9.76
N LEU A 401 9.54 8.90 8.73
CA LEU A 401 8.31 8.49 8.05
C LEU A 401 8.58 7.21 7.23
N ASN A 402 7.58 6.34 7.18
CA ASN A 402 7.74 5.04 6.53
C ASN A 402 6.70 4.77 5.45
N CYS A 403 5.45 5.04 5.69
CA CYS A 403 4.37 4.83 4.74
C CYS A 403 3.40 6.01 4.76
N ALA A 404 2.79 6.27 3.61
CA ALA A 404 1.78 7.29 3.44
C ALA A 404 0.79 6.78 2.38
N ASP A 405 -0.16 5.95 2.81
CA ASP A 405 -1.05 5.22 1.92
C ASP A 405 -2.42 5.86 1.86
N PHE A 406 -2.89 6.11 0.63
CA PHE A 406 -4.23 6.64 0.40
C PHE A 406 -5.32 5.63 0.80
N ILE A 407 -6.45 6.17 1.25
CA ILE A 407 -7.68 5.37 1.36
C ILE A 407 -8.17 4.97 -0.03
N PHE A 408 -8.82 3.83 -0.11
CA PHE A 408 -9.39 3.33 -1.35
C PHE A 408 -10.82 2.80 -1.12
N PRO A 409 -11.77 3.11 -2.03
CA PRO A 409 -11.69 4.03 -3.17
C PRO A 409 -11.52 5.51 -2.77
N TYR A 410 -11.22 6.36 -3.76
CA TYR A 410 -11.08 7.81 -3.53
C TYR A 410 -12.34 8.44 -2.97
N ARG A 411 -12.13 9.29 -1.98
CA ARG A 411 -13.14 10.20 -1.44
C ARG A 411 -12.47 11.55 -1.17
N PRO A 412 -13.01 12.68 -1.66
CA PRO A 412 -12.40 13.99 -1.39
C PRO A 412 -12.48 14.37 0.09
N GLY A 413 -11.55 15.18 0.54
CA GLY A 413 -11.50 15.77 1.87
C GLY A 413 -10.69 14.97 2.89
N TYR A 414 -10.95 15.21 4.16
CA TYR A 414 -10.27 14.56 5.28
C TYR A 414 -11.10 13.41 5.85
N PRO A 415 -10.49 12.32 6.34
CA PRO A 415 -9.10 11.89 6.13
C PRO A 415 -8.91 11.14 4.80
N GLN A 416 -7.68 11.18 4.24
CA GLN A 416 -7.36 10.56 2.95
C GLN A 416 -6.18 9.62 3.00
N ILE A 417 -5.25 9.81 3.94
CA ILE A 417 -3.97 9.11 3.99
C ILE A 417 -3.74 8.61 5.41
N LEU A 418 -3.22 7.39 5.52
CA LEU A 418 -2.65 6.87 6.76
C LEU A 418 -1.12 6.98 6.68
N VAL A 419 -0.54 7.69 7.66
CA VAL A 419 0.90 7.97 7.71
C VAL A 419 1.52 7.27 8.91
N GLY A 420 2.45 6.36 8.65
CA GLY A 420 3.18 5.61 9.65
C GLY A 420 4.66 5.96 9.72
N THR A 421 5.31 5.50 10.78
CA THR A 421 6.73 5.77 11.07
C THR A 421 7.56 4.50 11.23
N MET A 422 8.89 4.67 11.21
CA MET A 422 9.88 3.64 11.49
C MET A 422 11.00 4.20 12.40
N PRO A 423 11.74 3.33 13.12
CA PRO A 423 12.87 3.77 13.94
C PRO A 423 13.96 4.48 13.13
N SER A 424 14.45 5.60 13.63
CA SER A 424 15.52 6.36 12.95
C SER A 424 16.89 5.66 12.97
N LYS A 425 17.16 4.82 13.97
CA LYS A 425 18.47 4.20 14.19
C LYS A 425 18.59 2.76 13.71
N ASP A 426 17.49 2.10 13.39
CA ASP A 426 17.50 0.66 13.12
C ASP A 426 16.55 0.32 11.96
N LYS A 427 16.91 0.86 10.78
CA LYS A 427 16.12 0.74 9.55
C LYS A 427 15.95 -0.70 9.08
N HIS A 428 16.76 -1.63 9.58
CA HIS A 428 16.76 -3.03 9.21
C HIS A 428 16.19 -3.95 10.30
N ASP A 429 15.78 -3.42 11.48
CA ASP A 429 15.17 -4.24 12.52
C ASP A 429 13.79 -4.71 12.04
N THR A 430 13.68 -6.01 11.79
CA THR A 430 12.41 -6.64 11.43
C THR A 430 11.48 -6.80 12.64
N LYS A 431 12.02 -6.67 13.86
CA LYS A 431 11.28 -6.86 15.13
C LYS A 431 11.09 -5.51 15.85
N PRO A 432 10.08 -4.74 15.49
CA PRO A 432 9.83 -3.44 16.10
C PRO A 432 9.55 -3.59 17.60
N LYS A 433 10.28 -2.83 18.42
CA LYS A 433 10.19 -2.89 19.90
C LYS A 433 9.63 -1.63 20.52
N VAL A 434 9.46 -0.58 19.73
CA VAL A 434 9.10 0.76 20.20
C VAL A 434 7.74 1.16 19.65
N ASP A 435 6.88 1.62 20.53
CA ASP A 435 5.62 2.25 20.14
C ASP A 435 5.89 3.57 19.41
N MET A 436 5.24 3.77 18.29
CA MET A 436 5.44 4.90 17.40
C MET A 436 4.12 5.58 17.04
N PRO A 437 4.18 6.88 16.71
CA PRO A 437 2.99 7.61 16.29
C PRO A 437 2.51 7.20 14.91
N ILE A 438 1.19 7.29 14.71
CA ILE A 438 0.52 7.11 13.43
C ILE A 438 -0.56 8.19 13.24
N TRP A 439 -0.70 8.71 12.03
CA TRP A 439 -1.58 9.83 11.74
C TRP A 439 -2.53 9.54 10.58
N ALA A 440 -3.69 10.20 10.62
CA ALA A 440 -4.48 10.44 9.43
C ALA A 440 -4.18 11.82 8.87
N MET A 441 -4.11 11.96 7.57
CA MET A 441 -3.86 13.20 6.85
C MET A 441 -4.95 13.43 5.80
N GLY A 442 -5.32 14.71 5.58
CA GLY A 442 -6.16 15.14 4.47
C GLY A 442 -5.37 15.32 3.16
N ASP A 443 -6.08 15.56 2.10
CA ASP A 443 -5.51 15.73 0.75
C ASP A 443 -5.31 17.19 0.33
N GLY A 444 -5.54 18.13 1.24
CA GLY A 444 -5.45 19.57 0.97
C GLY A 444 -6.65 20.16 0.22
N SER A 445 -7.64 19.38 -0.17
CA SER A 445 -8.84 19.87 -0.87
C SER A 445 -9.80 20.68 0.01
N GLN A 446 -9.51 20.80 1.31
CA GLN A 446 -10.31 21.53 2.30
C GLN A 446 -9.88 22.99 2.48
N LYS A 447 -8.96 23.49 1.65
CA LYS A 447 -8.51 24.89 1.67
C LYS A 447 -9.42 25.81 0.86
#